data_69bc6d6326a3a684f1203c90e6d208e6
#
_entry.id   69bc6d6326a3a684f1203c90e6d208e6
#
_cell.length_a   1.000
_cell.length_b   1.000
_cell.length_c   1.000
_cell.angle_alpha   90.00
_cell.angle_beta   90.00
_cell.angle_gamma   90.00
#
_symmetry.space_group_name_H-M   'P 1'
#
loop_
_entity.id
_entity.type
_entity.pdbx_description
1 polymer ?
#
loop_
_entity_poly.entity_id
_entity_poly.type
_entity_poly.pdbx_seq_one_letter_code
_entity_poly.pdbx_strand_id
1 'polypeptide(L)'
;MDIVFKLILLIPLILSTIFLFINIGIWAIFPFWFLCGLIDISRHKTMDLKLIKEYFIGKGFLTFLLSPLNLLSDLLSHRNLHTYKIEDLPQGHQNEINDVISLFDKNSKEIAKRFKENPNDNRTMLFYKWYGYELDDSIEEFNNEYKYIKTIGVSLFREKTSTSRHFGPLRMTYRILYNFNKVKKEGSFIEADGRIHKWKSDPLFIFDDTLIHQSFNEEDDLRFCAFIDIIRPSHLDNIIKLILKSVGFLLKNTRSIFYKNWKMI
;
A
#
# COMPACT_ATOMS: atom_id res chain seq x y z
N MET A 1 16.32 5.30 10.60
CA MET A 1 16.11 6.07 11.83
C MET A 1 16.41 5.14 12.98
N ASP A 2 17.45 5.43 13.78
CA ASP A 2 17.91 4.55 14.84
C ASP A 2 16.85 4.37 15.93
N ILE A 3 16.93 3.24 16.65
CA ILE A 3 16.03 2.90 17.76
C ILE A 3 15.99 4.01 18.81
N VAL A 4 17.13 4.66 19.03
CA VAL A 4 17.27 5.82 19.95
C VAL A 4 16.41 6.99 19.49
N PHE A 5 16.40 7.32 18.20
CA PHE A 5 15.58 8.42 17.68
C PHE A 5 14.08 8.08 17.76
N LYS A 6 13.72 6.81 17.53
CA LYS A 6 12.34 6.34 17.72
C LYS A 6 11.88 6.49 19.17
N LEU A 7 12.74 6.15 20.12
CA LEU A 7 12.46 6.32 21.56
C LEU A 7 12.35 7.79 21.97
N ILE A 8 13.20 8.67 21.42
CA ILE A 8 13.15 10.12 21.67
C ILE A 8 11.80 10.72 21.26
N LEU A 9 11.19 10.24 20.18
CA LEU A 9 9.86 10.68 19.74
C LEU A 9 8.73 10.02 20.52
N LEU A 10 8.87 8.74 20.85
CA LEU A 10 7.82 7.96 21.49
C LEU A 10 7.65 8.27 22.96
N ILE A 11 8.75 8.47 23.72
CA ILE A 11 8.70 8.75 25.15
C ILE A 11 7.90 10.03 25.45
N PRO A 12 8.16 11.19 24.83
CA PRO A 12 7.35 12.39 25.03
C PRO A 12 5.88 12.21 24.65
N LEU A 13 5.59 11.45 23.58
CA LEU A 13 4.23 11.15 23.17
C LEU A 13 3.48 10.33 24.24
N ILE A 14 4.12 9.29 24.79
CA ILE A 14 3.54 8.49 25.86
C ILE A 14 3.34 9.34 27.13
N LEU A 15 4.33 10.10 27.54
CA LEU A 15 4.25 10.96 28.73
C LEU A 15 3.16 12.02 28.59
N SER A 16 3.07 12.69 27.43
CA SER A 16 2.01 13.66 27.16
C SER A 16 0.62 13.03 27.16
N THR A 17 0.50 11.81 26.63
CA THR A 17 -0.76 11.06 26.64
C THR A 17 -1.18 10.68 28.04
N ILE A 18 -0.25 10.20 28.89
CA ILE A 18 -0.50 9.88 30.29
C ILE A 18 -0.92 11.15 31.04
N PHE A 19 -0.20 12.25 30.85
CA PHE A 19 -0.53 13.53 31.45
C PHE A 19 -1.94 14.02 31.10
N LEU A 20 -2.28 13.96 29.80
CA LEU A 20 -3.62 14.30 29.33
C LEU A 20 -4.68 13.38 29.92
N PHE A 21 -4.43 12.07 29.96
CA PHE A 21 -5.38 11.10 30.49
C PHE A 21 -5.67 11.35 31.98
N ILE A 22 -4.64 11.69 32.77
CA ILE A 22 -4.80 12.04 34.21
C ILE A 22 -5.65 13.31 34.39
N ASN A 23 -5.52 14.30 33.48
CA ASN A 23 -6.19 15.59 33.64
C ASN A 23 -7.57 15.67 33.04
N ILE A 24 -7.81 15.01 31.88
CA ILE A 24 -9.06 15.10 31.12
C ILE A 24 -9.73 13.73 30.84
N GLY A 25 -9.18 12.66 31.42
CA GLY A 25 -9.75 11.30 31.30
C GLY A 25 -9.81 10.80 29.86
N ILE A 26 -10.94 10.13 29.53
CA ILE A 26 -11.12 9.51 28.20
C ILE A 26 -11.01 10.50 27.03
N TRP A 27 -11.25 11.79 27.27
CA TRP A 27 -11.14 12.83 26.24
C TRP A 27 -9.71 13.03 25.73
N ALA A 28 -8.70 12.53 26.47
CA ALA A 28 -7.30 12.52 26.04
C ALA A 28 -7.07 11.75 24.73
N ILE A 29 -8.00 10.88 24.35
CA ILE A 29 -7.89 10.09 23.11
C ILE A 29 -7.85 10.98 21.86
N PHE A 30 -8.58 12.09 21.84
CA PHE A 30 -8.63 12.98 20.69
C PHE A 30 -7.30 13.69 20.41
N PRO A 31 -6.68 14.41 21.38
CA PRO A 31 -5.37 15.02 21.18
C PRO A 31 -4.29 13.96 20.90
N PHE A 32 -4.36 12.77 21.52
CA PHE A 32 -3.45 11.67 21.20
C PHE A 32 -3.54 11.27 19.72
N TRP A 33 -4.74 11.03 19.21
CA TRP A 33 -4.96 10.67 17.80
C TRP A 33 -4.48 11.76 16.87
N PHE A 34 -4.79 13.01 17.18
CA PHE A 34 -4.36 14.16 16.40
C PHE A 34 -2.83 14.29 16.34
N LEU A 35 -2.14 14.11 17.48
CA LEU A 35 -0.67 14.09 17.53
C LEU A 35 -0.09 12.95 16.71
N CYS A 36 -0.66 11.75 16.80
CA CYS A 36 -0.25 10.64 15.95
C CYS A 36 -0.40 11.00 14.45
N GLY A 37 -1.50 11.63 14.07
CA GLY A 37 -1.72 12.10 12.70
C GLY A 37 -0.69 13.14 12.25
N LEU A 38 -0.35 14.11 13.11
CA LEU A 38 0.69 15.12 12.81
C LEU A 38 2.07 14.47 12.62
N ILE A 39 2.44 13.51 13.46
CA ILE A 39 3.71 12.77 13.32
C ILE A 39 3.67 11.94 12.02
N ASP A 40 2.54 11.31 11.74
CA ASP A 40 2.40 10.47 10.56
C ASP A 40 2.52 11.27 9.25
N ILE A 41 1.82 12.40 9.13
CA ILE A 41 1.87 13.23 7.93
C ILE A 41 3.23 13.92 7.77
N SER A 42 3.96 14.22 8.86
CA SER A 42 5.26 14.91 8.82
C SER A 42 6.36 14.12 8.08
N ARG A 43 6.12 12.87 7.74
CA ARG A 43 7.02 12.03 6.95
C ARG A 43 7.07 12.39 5.46
N HIS A 44 6.08 13.13 4.97
CA HIS A 44 6.04 13.55 3.57
C HIS A 44 7.14 14.55 3.26
N LYS A 45 7.70 14.44 2.07
CA LYS A 45 8.80 15.28 1.59
C LYS A 45 8.43 16.77 1.54
N THR A 46 7.18 17.05 1.19
CA THR A 46 6.63 18.42 1.13
C THR A 46 5.36 18.48 1.94
N MET A 47 5.31 19.45 2.85
CA MET A 47 4.15 19.72 3.70
C MET A 47 3.49 21.01 3.23
N ASP A 48 2.33 20.91 2.58
CA ASP A 48 1.51 22.05 2.22
C ASP A 48 0.09 21.93 2.78
N LEU A 49 -0.67 23.01 2.78
CA LEU A 49 -2.05 23.04 3.29
C LEU A 49 -2.98 22.07 2.55
N LYS A 50 -2.71 21.82 1.27
CA LYS A 50 -3.49 20.90 0.45
C LYS A 50 -3.27 19.45 0.91
N LEU A 51 -2.03 19.06 1.16
CA LEU A 51 -1.68 17.74 1.71
C LEU A 51 -2.32 17.53 3.08
N ILE A 52 -2.21 18.52 3.98
CA ILE A 52 -2.79 18.47 5.32
C ILE A 52 -4.31 18.26 5.24
N LYS A 53 -5.00 19.05 4.40
CA LYS A 53 -6.44 18.91 4.19
C LYS A 53 -6.81 17.53 3.63
N GLU A 54 -6.09 17.04 2.63
CA GLU A 54 -6.33 15.70 2.04
C GLU A 54 -6.11 14.60 3.06
N TYR A 55 -5.12 14.74 3.94
CA TYR A 55 -4.82 13.74 4.96
C TYR A 55 -5.89 13.68 6.06
N PHE A 56 -6.28 14.82 6.65
CA PHE A 56 -7.18 14.83 7.81
C PHE A 56 -8.67 14.74 7.43
N ILE A 57 -9.07 15.27 6.27
CA ILE A 57 -10.50 15.42 5.89
C ILE A 57 -10.79 14.77 4.53
N GLY A 58 -9.77 14.57 3.70
CA GLY A 58 -9.90 14.01 2.35
C GLY A 58 -9.67 12.50 2.30
N LYS A 59 -8.99 12.04 1.24
CA LYS A 59 -8.75 10.62 0.99
C LYS A 59 -7.73 9.97 1.92
N GLY A 60 -7.00 10.74 2.70
CA GLY A 60 -6.10 10.30 3.77
C GLY A 60 -6.79 10.05 5.11
N PHE A 61 -8.09 10.32 5.25
CA PHE A 61 -8.78 10.21 6.52
C PHE A 61 -8.66 8.84 7.18
N LEU A 62 -8.70 7.77 6.39
CA LEU A 62 -8.49 6.42 6.93
C LEU A 62 -7.05 6.19 7.39
N THR A 63 -6.06 6.76 6.68
CA THR A 63 -4.64 6.74 7.09
C THR A 63 -4.48 7.50 8.41
N PHE A 64 -5.13 8.66 8.55
CA PHE A 64 -5.18 9.41 9.80
C PHE A 64 -5.81 8.58 10.95
N LEU A 65 -6.95 7.93 10.73
CA LEU A 65 -7.56 7.07 11.74
C LEU A 65 -6.65 5.92 12.18
N LEU A 66 -5.85 5.39 11.26
CA LEU A 66 -4.90 4.31 11.52
C LEU A 66 -3.51 4.82 11.91
N SER A 67 -3.31 6.14 12.08
CA SER A 67 -2.00 6.71 12.40
C SER A 67 -1.37 6.16 13.69
N PRO A 68 -2.07 5.88 14.80
CA PRO A 68 -1.46 5.22 15.94
C PRO A 68 -0.89 3.83 15.62
N LEU A 69 -1.63 3.07 14.79
CA LEU A 69 -1.20 1.75 14.33
C LEU A 69 -0.03 1.84 13.35
N ASN A 70 -0.03 2.85 12.49
CA ASN A 70 1.07 3.13 11.56
C ASN A 70 2.35 3.51 12.32
N LEU A 71 2.26 4.33 13.36
CA LEU A 71 3.41 4.65 14.22
C LEU A 71 3.91 3.44 15.01
N LEU A 72 3.00 2.60 15.51
CA LEU A 72 3.36 1.32 16.12
C LEU A 72 4.11 0.42 15.13
N SER A 73 3.64 0.35 13.88
CA SER A 73 4.34 -0.38 12.81
C SER A 73 5.76 0.17 12.59
N ASP A 74 5.95 1.49 12.58
CA ASP A 74 7.28 2.10 12.44
C ASP A 74 8.21 1.75 13.62
N LEU A 75 7.66 1.60 14.82
CA LEU A 75 8.42 1.18 16.00
C LEU A 75 8.87 -0.28 15.91
N LEU A 76 7.97 -1.17 15.47
CA LEU A 76 8.20 -2.61 15.44
C LEU A 76 8.99 -3.09 14.21
N SER A 77 9.05 -2.28 13.15
CA SER A 77 9.60 -2.67 11.86
C SER A 77 10.94 -2.00 11.56
N HIS A 78 11.65 -2.53 10.56
CA HIS A 78 12.87 -1.93 10.05
C HIS A 78 12.60 -0.51 9.53
N ARG A 79 13.67 0.28 9.39
CA ARG A 79 13.60 1.65 8.89
C ARG A 79 12.82 1.72 7.57
N ASN A 80 11.87 2.65 7.50
CA ASN A 80 11.13 2.91 6.27
C ASN A 80 11.97 3.81 5.34
N LEU A 81 12.29 3.31 4.15
CA LEU A 81 13.03 4.03 3.11
C LEU A 81 12.10 4.75 2.12
N HIS A 82 10.78 4.61 2.30
CA HIS A 82 9.71 5.12 1.43
C HIS A 82 9.61 4.40 0.08
N THR A 83 10.69 4.16 -0.60
CA THR A 83 10.79 3.36 -1.83
C THR A 83 11.93 2.35 -1.71
N TYR A 84 11.80 1.21 -2.37
CA TYR A 84 12.69 0.07 -2.22
C TYR A 84 13.03 -0.53 -3.57
N LYS A 85 14.23 -1.09 -3.66
CA LYS A 85 14.57 -2.12 -4.65
C LYS A 85 14.34 -3.49 -4.01
N ILE A 86 14.31 -4.55 -4.82
CA ILE A 86 14.15 -5.92 -4.29
C ILE A 86 15.27 -6.23 -3.29
N GLU A 87 16.50 -5.82 -3.60
CA GLU A 87 17.71 -6.08 -2.81
C GLU A 87 17.70 -5.40 -1.43
N ASP A 88 16.86 -4.38 -1.24
CA ASP A 88 16.70 -3.72 0.06
C ASP A 88 15.87 -4.57 1.06
N LEU A 89 15.23 -5.64 0.58
CA LEU A 89 14.36 -6.51 1.37
C LEU A 89 15.09 -7.79 1.80
N PRO A 90 14.69 -8.43 2.91
CA PRO A 90 15.22 -9.72 3.32
C PRO A 90 15.02 -10.81 2.27
N GLN A 91 15.92 -11.79 2.19
CA GLN A 91 15.92 -12.84 1.17
C GLN A 91 14.57 -13.58 1.02
N GLY A 92 13.87 -13.85 2.13
CA GLY A 92 12.56 -14.50 2.08
C GLY A 92 11.48 -13.66 1.38
N HIS A 93 11.55 -12.32 1.52
CA HIS A 93 10.66 -11.39 0.79
C HIS A 93 11.04 -11.37 -0.69
N GLN A 94 12.35 -11.28 -1.01
CA GLN A 94 12.83 -11.29 -2.40
C GLN A 94 12.36 -12.53 -3.15
N ASN A 95 12.46 -13.71 -2.51
CA ASN A 95 12.04 -14.98 -3.11
C ASN A 95 10.54 -14.95 -3.46
N GLU A 96 9.68 -14.62 -2.51
CA GLU A 96 8.22 -14.57 -2.77
C GLU A 96 7.85 -13.53 -3.82
N ILE A 97 8.53 -12.38 -3.86
CA ILE A 97 8.31 -11.35 -4.88
C ILE A 97 8.67 -11.90 -6.27
N ASN A 98 9.84 -12.50 -6.41
CA ASN A 98 10.31 -13.05 -7.68
C ASN A 98 9.40 -14.19 -8.17
N ASP A 99 8.96 -15.06 -7.26
CA ASP A 99 8.03 -16.15 -7.57
C ASP A 99 6.71 -15.59 -8.13
N VAL A 100 6.10 -14.62 -7.45
CA VAL A 100 4.84 -14.03 -7.90
C VAL A 100 4.99 -13.23 -9.20
N ILE A 101 6.08 -12.49 -9.39
CA ILE A 101 6.39 -11.82 -10.66
C ILE A 101 6.45 -12.84 -11.80
N SER A 102 7.17 -13.95 -11.60
CA SER A 102 7.28 -15.02 -12.59
C SER A 102 5.92 -15.63 -12.95
N LEU A 103 5.02 -15.76 -11.97
CA LEU A 103 3.64 -16.21 -12.22
C LEU A 103 2.85 -15.21 -13.05
N PHE A 104 2.99 -13.91 -12.83
CA PHE A 104 2.36 -12.89 -13.67
C PHE A 104 2.87 -12.92 -15.11
N ASP A 105 4.17 -13.08 -15.32
CA ASP A 105 4.74 -13.21 -16.66
C ASP A 105 4.23 -14.45 -17.38
N LYS A 106 4.25 -15.61 -16.70
CA LYS A 106 3.76 -16.88 -17.22
C LYS A 106 2.28 -16.80 -17.64
N ASN A 107 1.44 -16.19 -16.80
CA ASN A 107 -0.02 -16.18 -16.98
C ASN A 107 -0.55 -14.89 -17.63
N SER A 108 0.33 -14.02 -18.15
CA SER A 108 -0.02 -12.68 -18.67
C SER A 108 -1.11 -12.71 -19.75
N LYS A 109 -1.09 -13.70 -20.63
CA LYS A 109 -2.10 -13.86 -21.71
C LYS A 109 -3.48 -14.24 -21.18
N GLU A 110 -3.53 -15.15 -20.22
CA GLU A 110 -4.77 -15.58 -19.57
C GLU A 110 -5.41 -14.44 -18.78
N ILE A 111 -4.61 -13.74 -17.97
CA ILE A 111 -5.04 -12.55 -17.25
C ILE A 111 -5.61 -11.51 -18.23
N ALA A 112 -4.89 -11.19 -19.31
CA ALA A 112 -5.35 -10.22 -20.29
C ALA A 112 -6.67 -10.65 -20.98
N LYS A 113 -6.90 -11.96 -21.21
CA LYS A 113 -8.15 -12.49 -21.76
C LYS A 113 -9.33 -12.18 -20.84
N ARG A 114 -9.21 -12.42 -19.53
CA ARG A 114 -10.28 -12.15 -18.54
C ARG A 114 -10.71 -10.68 -18.53
N PHE A 115 -9.76 -9.76 -18.65
CA PHE A 115 -10.08 -8.33 -18.72
C PHE A 115 -10.76 -7.92 -20.04
N LYS A 116 -10.50 -8.62 -21.14
CA LYS A 116 -11.16 -8.38 -22.44
C LYS A 116 -12.64 -8.77 -22.42
N GLU A 117 -13.02 -9.74 -21.63
CA GLU A 117 -14.40 -10.18 -21.46
C GLU A 117 -15.27 -9.13 -20.73
N ASN A 118 -14.65 -8.11 -20.12
CA ASN A 118 -15.29 -7.01 -19.40
C ASN A 118 -14.85 -5.64 -19.96
N PRO A 119 -15.25 -5.27 -21.19
CA PRO A 119 -14.61 -4.19 -21.95
C PRO A 119 -14.97 -2.75 -21.55
N ASN A 120 -15.98 -2.51 -20.73
CA ASN A 120 -16.66 -1.20 -20.70
C ASN A 120 -16.21 -0.21 -19.59
N ASP A 121 -15.18 -0.52 -18.81
CA ASP A 121 -14.76 0.35 -17.70
C ASP A 121 -13.33 0.88 -17.87
N ASN A 122 -13.12 2.17 -17.55
CA ASN A 122 -11.83 2.83 -17.67
C ASN A 122 -10.74 2.23 -16.75
N ARG A 123 -11.15 1.65 -15.62
CA ARG A 123 -10.27 0.99 -14.66
C ARG A 123 -10.94 -0.26 -14.12
N THR A 124 -10.29 -1.40 -14.31
CA THR A 124 -10.80 -2.71 -13.89
C THR A 124 -9.79 -3.38 -12.96
N MET A 125 -10.25 -4.08 -11.95
CA MET A 125 -9.40 -4.76 -10.98
C MET A 125 -9.89 -6.18 -10.70
N LEU A 126 -8.94 -7.10 -10.64
CA LEU A 126 -9.14 -8.51 -10.27
C LEU A 126 -8.25 -8.82 -9.06
N PHE A 127 -8.78 -9.50 -8.06
CA PHE A 127 -8.01 -9.98 -6.93
C PHE A 127 -8.03 -11.50 -6.86
N TYR A 128 -6.87 -12.10 -6.77
CA TYR A 128 -6.67 -13.51 -6.46
C TYR A 128 -6.62 -13.72 -4.95
N LYS A 129 -5.96 -12.82 -4.22
CA LYS A 129 -5.82 -12.87 -2.77
C LYS A 129 -6.01 -11.49 -2.14
N TRP A 130 -6.72 -11.42 -1.01
CA TRP A 130 -6.96 -10.17 -0.28
C TRP A 130 -6.73 -10.37 1.23
N TYR A 131 -5.72 -9.73 1.80
CA TYR A 131 -5.31 -9.89 3.20
C TYR A 131 -5.16 -11.36 3.63
N GLY A 132 -4.66 -12.21 2.73
CA GLY A 132 -4.48 -13.65 2.94
C GLY A 132 -5.71 -14.53 2.65
N TYR A 133 -6.87 -13.95 2.34
CA TYR A 133 -8.07 -14.69 1.90
C TYR A 133 -8.03 -14.90 0.39
N GLU A 134 -8.27 -16.13 -0.03
CA GLU A 134 -8.43 -16.51 -1.42
C GLU A 134 -9.75 -15.96 -1.97
N LEU A 135 -9.74 -15.48 -3.20
CA LEU A 135 -10.88 -14.82 -3.83
C LEU A 135 -11.20 -15.33 -5.23
N ASP A 136 -10.19 -15.74 -5.95
CA ASP A 136 -10.29 -16.24 -7.30
C ASP A 136 -9.28 -17.37 -7.47
N ASP A 137 -9.73 -18.49 -7.98
CA ASP A 137 -8.98 -19.74 -8.15
C ASP A 137 -8.61 -20.02 -9.62
N SER A 138 -8.90 -19.09 -10.52
CA SER A 138 -8.64 -19.28 -11.96
C SER A 138 -7.16 -19.52 -12.29
N ILE A 139 -6.25 -19.04 -11.43
CA ILE A 139 -4.81 -19.32 -11.47
C ILE A 139 -4.43 -19.84 -10.10
N GLU A 140 -4.44 -21.17 -9.96
CA GLU A 140 -4.27 -21.85 -8.67
C GLU A 140 -2.98 -21.45 -7.94
N GLU A 141 -1.89 -21.21 -8.69
CA GLU A 141 -0.59 -20.86 -8.10
C GLU A 141 -0.60 -19.53 -7.33
N PHE A 142 -1.53 -18.60 -7.61
CA PHE A 142 -1.69 -17.39 -6.81
C PHE A 142 -2.30 -17.66 -5.42
N ASN A 143 -2.92 -18.81 -5.21
CA ASN A 143 -3.49 -19.22 -3.94
C ASN A 143 -2.52 -20.01 -3.05
N ASN A 144 -1.27 -20.21 -3.48
CA ASN A 144 -0.23 -20.80 -2.65
C ASN A 144 -0.10 -20.06 -1.30
N GLU A 145 0.34 -20.80 -0.28
CA GLU A 145 0.64 -20.23 1.02
C GLU A 145 1.90 -19.35 0.96
N TYR A 146 1.71 -18.04 1.03
CA TYR A 146 2.78 -17.05 1.12
C TYR A 146 2.99 -16.67 2.60
N LYS A 147 4.23 -16.63 3.02
CA LYS A 147 4.60 -16.22 4.38
C LYS A 147 4.45 -14.70 4.54
N TYR A 148 4.84 -13.94 3.52
CA TYR A 148 4.93 -12.49 3.55
C TYR A 148 3.90 -11.80 2.66
N ILE A 149 3.59 -12.32 1.49
CA ILE A 149 2.58 -11.74 0.59
C ILE A 149 1.18 -11.95 1.16
N LYS A 150 0.36 -10.88 1.18
CA LYS A 150 -1.00 -10.88 1.74
C LYS A 150 -2.07 -10.48 0.75
N THR A 151 -1.73 -9.71 -0.26
CA THR A 151 -2.65 -9.32 -1.34
C THR A 151 -2.00 -9.63 -2.68
N ILE A 152 -2.76 -10.19 -3.60
CA ILE A 152 -2.37 -10.39 -5.00
C ILE A 152 -3.55 -10.00 -5.87
N GLY A 153 -3.33 -9.06 -6.77
CA GLY A 153 -4.35 -8.61 -7.70
C GLY A 153 -3.73 -8.02 -8.97
N VAL A 154 -4.60 -7.67 -9.91
CA VAL A 154 -4.24 -7.00 -11.16
C VAL A 154 -5.12 -5.79 -11.33
N SER A 155 -4.52 -4.68 -11.71
CA SER A 155 -5.21 -3.48 -12.16
C SER A 155 -5.00 -3.27 -13.66
N LEU A 156 -6.09 -3.03 -14.39
CA LEU A 156 -6.06 -2.59 -15.77
C LEU A 156 -6.35 -1.09 -15.82
N PHE A 157 -5.42 -0.34 -16.40
CA PHE A 157 -5.62 1.04 -16.82
C PHE A 157 -5.83 1.06 -18.33
N ARG A 158 -6.95 1.63 -18.74
CA ARG A 158 -7.17 1.94 -20.15
C ARG A 158 -6.44 3.21 -20.57
N GLU A 159 -6.58 3.55 -21.83
CA GLU A 159 -6.01 4.74 -22.44
C GLU A 159 -6.42 6.01 -21.68
N LYS A 160 -5.50 6.95 -21.55
CA LYS A 160 -5.74 8.29 -20.97
C LYS A 160 -6.42 8.28 -19.60
N THR A 161 -6.11 7.28 -18.76
CA THR A 161 -6.71 7.17 -17.42
C THR A 161 -5.69 7.39 -16.30
N SER A 162 -6.19 7.88 -15.17
CA SER A 162 -5.38 8.05 -13.96
C SER A 162 -6.19 7.73 -12.71
N THR A 163 -5.51 7.42 -11.61
CA THR A 163 -6.15 7.44 -10.28
C THR A 163 -6.23 8.88 -9.78
N SER A 164 -7.07 9.12 -8.80
CA SER A 164 -6.94 10.34 -8.01
C SER A 164 -5.76 10.24 -7.04
N ARG A 165 -5.22 11.37 -6.58
CA ARG A 165 -4.25 11.39 -5.47
C ARG A 165 -4.92 10.79 -4.22
N HIS A 166 -4.23 9.87 -3.56
CA HIS A 166 -4.74 9.17 -2.38
C HIS A 166 -3.60 8.60 -1.53
N PHE A 167 -3.96 8.08 -0.38
CA PHE A 167 -3.08 7.41 0.56
C PHE A 167 -3.58 5.97 0.74
N GLY A 168 -2.66 5.03 0.91
CA GLY A 168 -2.97 3.72 1.47
C GLY A 168 -3.19 3.84 2.99
N PRO A 169 -4.01 2.96 3.57
CA PRO A 169 -4.40 3.13 4.97
C PRO A 169 -3.37 2.62 5.98
N LEU A 170 -2.59 1.59 5.62
CA LEU A 170 -1.85 0.79 6.59
C LEU A 170 -0.39 0.57 6.20
N ARG A 171 0.53 0.96 7.10
CA ARG A 171 1.99 0.87 6.89
C ARG A 171 2.61 -0.47 7.34
N MET A 172 1.81 -1.46 7.63
CA MET A 172 2.31 -2.80 7.97
C MET A 172 2.67 -3.62 6.74
N THR A 173 2.34 -3.12 5.54
CA THR A 173 2.70 -3.71 4.26
C THR A 173 3.38 -2.69 3.37
N TYR A 174 4.21 -3.18 2.44
CA TYR A 174 4.66 -2.41 1.29
C TYR A 174 3.84 -2.79 0.08
N ARG A 175 3.57 -1.80 -0.76
CA ARG A 175 2.95 -1.98 -2.06
C ARG A 175 3.99 -2.28 -3.11
N ILE A 176 3.78 -3.37 -3.82
CA ILE A 176 4.54 -3.74 -5.01
C ILE A 176 3.62 -3.57 -6.20
N LEU A 177 4.06 -2.79 -7.16
CA LEU A 177 3.43 -2.65 -8.46
C LEU A 177 4.38 -3.20 -9.51
N TYR A 178 3.92 -4.17 -10.29
CA TYR A 178 4.68 -4.77 -11.36
C TYR A 178 3.91 -4.71 -12.68
N ASN A 179 4.48 -3.99 -13.64
CA ASN A 179 3.86 -3.81 -14.93
C ASN A 179 4.31 -4.92 -15.88
N PHE A 180 3.50 -5.98 -16.01
CA PHE A 180 3.85 -7.19 -16.76
C PHE A 180 3.54 -7.13 -18.28
N ASN A 181 2.99 -6.02 -18.77
CA ASN A 181 2.95 -5.74 -20.20
C ASN A 181 3.91 -4.61 -20.57
N LYS A 182 4.57 -4.74 -21.73
CA LYS A 182 5.59 -3.80 -22.17
C LYS A 182 5.00 -2.41 -22.41
N VAL A 183 5.48 -1.42 -21.66
CA VAL A 183 5.21 0.01 -21.86
C VAL A 183 6.23 0.58 -22.84
N LYS A 184 5.77 1.23 -23.91
CA LYS A 184 6.65 1.70 -25.00
C LYS A 184 7.05 3.16 -24.87
N LYS A 185 6.22 3.98 -24.22
CA LYS A 185 6.37 5.43 -24.14
C LYS A 185 6.48 5.87 -22.67
N GLU A 186 6.74 7.16 -22.45
CA GLU A 186 7.01 7.74 -21.12
C GLU A 186 5.76 8.22 -20.36
N GLY A 187 4.59 8.20 -21.00
CA GLY A 187 3.34 8.72 -20.45
C GLY A 187 2.66 7.79 -19.44
N SER A 188 3.23 6.60 -19.18
CA SER A 188 2.78 5.73 -18.10
C SER A 188 3.73 5.82 -16.92
N PHE A 189 3.26 6.34 -15.78
CA PHE A 189 4.07 6.54 -14.59
C PHE A 189 3.23 6.54 -13.31
N ILE A 190 3.90 6.52 -12.17
CA ILE A 190 3.32 6.78 -10.85
C ILE A 190 4.11 7.90 -10.18
N GLU A 191 3.40 8.83 -9.56
CA GLU A 191 3.97 9.81 -8.64
C GLU A 191 3.70 9.35 -7.20
N ALA A 192 4.73 9.25 -6.39
CA ALA A 192 4.65 8.91 -4.98
C ALA A 192 5.54 9.86 -4.17
N ASP A 193 4.92 10.69 -3.31
CA ASP A 193 5.60 11.68 -2.47
C ASP A 193 6.63 12.55 -3.22
N GLY A 194 6.22 13.04 -4.40
CA GLY A 194 7.04 13.86 -5.28
C GLY A 194 8.14 13.13 -6.06
N ARG A 195 8.14 11.79 -6.03
CA ARG A 195 9.01 10.95 -6.87
C ARG A 195 8.20 10.40 -8.04
N ILE A 196 8.75 10.50 -9.24
CA ILE A 196 8.14 9.93 -10.45
C ILE A 196 8.86 8.65 -10.81
N HIS A 197 8.11 7.55 -10.92
CA HIS A 197 8.58 6.27 -11.41
C HIS A 197 7.92 5.97 -12.75
N LYS A 198 8.71 5.76 -13.79
CA LYS A 198 8.26 5.55 -15.17
C LYS A 198 8.32 4.07 -15.54
N TRP A 199 7.19 3.50 -15.93
CA TRP A 199 7.04 2.08 -16.25
C TRP A 199 7.84 1.62 -17.48
N LYS A 200 8.20 2.53 -18.38
CA LYS A 200 9.07 2.22 -19.52
C LYS A 200 10.51 1.89 -19.09
N SER A 201 11.00 2.58 -18.07
CA SER A 201 12.37 2.45 -17.57
C SER A 201 12.54 1.28 -16.62
N ASP A 202 11.55 1.03 -15.78
CA ASP A 202 11.56 -0.04 -14.78
C ASP A 202 10.12 -0.53 -14.57
N PRO A 203 9.83 -1.82 -14.83
CA PRO A 203 8.49 -2.39 -14.67
C PRO A 203 8.10 -2.61 -13.20
N LEU A 204 9.01 -2.52 -12.25
CA LEU A 204 8.79 -2.82 -10.85
C LEU A 204 8.93 -1.59 -9.97
N PHE A 205 7.96 -1.35 -9.09
CA PHE A 205 8.01 -0.29 -8.09
C PHE A 205 7.54 -0.80 -6.73
N ILE A 206 8.39 -0.69 -5.72
CA ILE A 206 8.10 -1.08 -4.34
C ILE A 206 8.11 0.17 -3.47
N PHE A 207 7.03 0.44 -2.74
CA PHE A 207 6.93 1.66 -1.95
C PHE A 207 5.97 1.53 -0.76
N ASP A 208 6.10 2.48 0.17
CA ASP A 208 5.14 2.71 1.26
C ASP A 208 3.92 3.43 0.69
N ASP A 209 2.80 2.73 0.50
CA ASP A 209 1.60 3.29 -0.09
C ASP A 209 0.82 4.24 0.85
N THR A 210 1.20 4.33 2.12
CA THR A 210 0.67 5.36 3.02
C THR A 210 1.18 6.76 2.70
N LEU A 211 2.17 6.88 1.83
CA LEU A 211 2.56 8.15 1.21
C LEU A 211 1.55 8.55 0.13
N ILE A 212 1.34 9.86 -0.04
CA ILE A 212 0.45 10.35 -1.09
C ILE A 212 0.97 9.94 -2.47
N HIS A 213 0.10 9.33 -3.27
CA HIS A 213 0.49 8.84 -4.58
C HIS A 213 -0.66 8.92 -5.60
N GLN A 214 -0.28 8.90 -6.88
CA GLN A 214 -1.20 8.90 -8.02
C GLN A 214 -0.57 8.16 -9.20
N SER A 215 -1.31 7.29 -9.87
CA SER A 215 -0.86 6.54 -11.04
C SER A 215 -1.52 7.06 -12.31
N PHE A 216 -0.75 7.12 -13.39
CA PHE A 216 -1.15 7.68 -14.68
C PHE A 216 -0.90 6.67 -15.79
N ASN A 217 -1.81 6.62 -16.75
CA ASN A 217 -1.64 6.01 -18.05
C ASN A 217 -2.09 7.03 -19.11
N GLU A 218 -1.19 7.91 -19.52
CA GLU A 218 -1.43 8.93 -20.55
C GLU A 218 -1.20 8.41 -21.97
N GLU A 219 -1.01 7.11 -22.12
CA GLU A 219 -0.80 6.40 -23.35
C GLU A 219 -2.11 5.96 -23.99
N ASP A 220 -2.03 5.58 -25.28
CA ASP A 220 -3.15 5.01 -26.04
C ASP A 220 -3.20 3.47 -25.93
N ASP A 221 -2.28 2.89 -25.17
CA ASP A 221 -2.18 1.45 -24.93
C ASP A 221 -2.73 1.07 -23.54
N LEU A 222 -3.23 -0.16 -23.42
CA LEU A 222 -3.64 -0.74 -22.14
C LEU A 222 -2.41 -1.00 -21.24
N ARG A 223 -2.54 -0.72 -19.94
CA ARG A 223 -1.52 -1.04 -18.95
C ARG A 223 -2.05 -2.03 -17.93
N PHE A 224 -1.44 -3.21 -17.86
CA PHE A 224 -1.69 -4.21 -16.84
C PHE A 224 -0.63 -4.12 -15.76
N CYS A 225 -1.06 -3.95 -14.54
CA CYS A 225 -0.17 -3.80 -13.41
C CYS A 225 -0.57 -4.78 -12.29
N ALA A 226 0.32 -5.69 -11.93
CA ALA A 226 0.19 -6.48 -10.73
C ALA A 226 0.19 -5.56 -9.51
N PHE A 227 -0.65 -5.91 -8.55
CA PHE A 227 -0.90 -5.17 -7.33
C PHE A 227 -0.71 -6.15 -6.17
N ILE A 228 0.38 -6.00 -5.43
CA ILE A 228 0.78 -6.95 -4.41
C ILE A 228 1.06 -6.19 -3.10
N ASP A 229 0.54 -6.70 -1.99
CA ASP A 229 0.94 -6.22 -0.66
C ASP A 229 1.78 -7.30 0.03
N ILE A 230 2.98 -6.91 0.44
CA ILE A 230 3.91 -7.74 1.20
C ILE A 230 4.11 -7.18 2.61
N ILE A 231 4.17 -8.05 3.61
CA ILE A 231 4.43 -7.64 5.00
C ILE A 231 5.75 -6.87 5.05
N ARG A 232 5.73 -5.74 5.73
CA ARG A 232 6.93 -4.95 5.99
C ARG A 232 7.90 -5.74 6.88
N PRO A 233 9.20 -5.84 6.55
CA PRO A 233 10.19 -6.47 7.40
C PRO A 233 10.19 -5.87 8.81
N SER A 234 10.14 -6.72 9.83
CA SER A 234 9.95 -6.32 11.22
C SER A 234 10.92 -7.05 12.15
N HIS A 235 11.22 -6.42 13.28
CA HIS A 235 11.92 -7.08 14.39
C HIS A 235 11.00 -8.04 15.16
N LEU A 236 9.68 -7.87 15.01
CA LEU A 236 8.63 -8.63 15.68
C LEU A 236 7.57 -9.14 14.69
N ASP A 237 8.03 -9.90 13.71
CA ASP A 237 7.22 -10.44 12.61
C ASP A 237 5.89 -11.08 13.06
N ASN A 238 5.92 -11.86 14.15
CA ASN A 238 4.74 -12.57 14.63
C ASN A 238 3.65 -11.59 15.13
N ILE A 239 4.07 -10.46 15.74
CA ILE A 239 3.12 -9.44 16.20
C ILE A 239 2.50 -8.74 14.99
N ILE A 240 3.32 -8.33 14.00
CA ILE A 240 2.82 -7.72 12.77
C ILE A 240 1.85 -8.66 12.04
N LYS A 241 2.19 -9.95 11.93
CA LYS A 241 1.31 -10.97 11.31
C LYS A 241 -0.01 -11.12 12.05
N LEU A 242 0.02 -11.14 13.38
CA LEU A 242 -1.19 -11.23 14.21
C LEU A 242 -2.11 -10.01 13.99
N ILE A 243 -1.53 -8.81 14.02
CA ILE A 243 -2.28 -7.57 13.76
C ILE A 243 -2.87 -7.58 12.35
N LEU A 244 -2.07 -7.93 11.33
CA LEU A 244 -2.54 -8.03 9.94
C LEU A 244 -3.63 -9.08 9.75
N LYS A 245 -3.56 -10.21 10.46
CA LYS A 245 -4.63 -11.22 10.44
C LYS A 245 -5.93 -10.65 11.01
N SER A 246 -5.87 -9.90 12.12
CA SER A 246 -7.03 -9.24 12.72
C SER A 246 -7.60 -8.17 11.80
N VAL A 247 -6.76 -7.33 11.21
CA VAL A 247 -7.16 -6.33 10.21
C VAL A 247 -7.78 -7.02 8.98
N GLY A 248 -7.16 -8.07 8.47
CA GLY A 248 -7.66 -8.84 7.34
C GLY A 248 -9.05 -9.43 7.61
N PHE A 249 -9.30 -9.95 8.82
CA PHE A 249 -10.62 -10.45 9.22
C PHE A 249 -11.69 -9.34 9.14
N LEU A 250 -11.36 -8.13 9.60
CA LEU A 250 -12.26 -6.98 9.53
C LEU A 250 -12.48 -6.50 8.09
N LEU A 251 -11.44 -6.59 7.25
CA LEU A 251 -11.43 -6.02 5.90
C LEU A 251 -11.79 -7.02 4.79
N LYS A 252 -11.97 -8.30 5.08
CA LYS A 252 -12.19 -9.33 4.04
C LYS A 252 -13.32 -9.02 3.05
N ASN A 253 -14.37 -8.33 3.49
CA ASN A 253 -15.55 -8.01 2.70
C ASN A 253 -15.61 -6.53 2.27
N THR A 254 -14.56 -5.74 2.47
CA THR A 254 -14.59 -4.27 2.28
C THR A 254 -13.92 -3.78 1.00
N ARG A 255 -13.49 -4.69 0.10
CA ARG A 255 -12.81 -4.33 -1.15
C ARG A 255 -13.54 -3.28 -1.97
N SER A 256 -14.86 -3.44 -2.12
CA SER A 256 -15.70 -2.49 -2.86
C SER A 256 -15.70 -1.08 -2.27
N ILE A 257 -15.44 -0.94 -0.97
CA ILE A 257 -15.33 0.36 -0.30
C ILE A 257 -13.99 1.02 -0.67
N PHE A 258 -12.87 0.27 -0.61
CA PHE A 258 -11.54 0.78 -0.94
C PHE A 258 -11.39 1.10 -2.42
N TYR A 259 -11.98 0.26 -3.28
CA TYR A 259 -11.85 0.35 -4.73
C TYR A 259 -13.14 0.75 -5.43
N LYS A 260 -13.97 1.61 -4.78
CA LYS A 260 -15.28 2.05 -5.31
C LYS A 260 -15.24 2.67 -6.71
N ASN A 261 -14.09 3.18 -7.14
CA ASN A 261 -13.89 3.76 -8.47
C ASN A 261 -13.27 2.75 -9.48
N TRP A 262 -13.24 1.48 -9.12
CA TRP A 262 -12.75 0.39 -9.94
C TRP A 262 -13.84 -0.64 -10.18
N LYS A 263 -13.93 -1.14 -11.40
CA LYS A 263 -14.76 -2.31 -11.68
C LYS A 263 -14.04 -3.56 -11.17
N MET A 264 -14.69 -4.29 -10.30
CA MET A 264 -14.23 -5.61 -9.88
C MET A 264 -14.74 -6.67 -10.85
N ILE A 265 -13.90 -7.60 -11.25
CA ILE A 265 -14.23 -8.74 -12.11
C ILE A 265 -13.78 -10.02 -11.45
#